data_3d09a411f3b8648c9b576be7a7ed0e4a
#
_entry.id   3d09a411f3b8648c9b576be7a7ed0e4a
#
_cell.length_a   1.000
_cell.length_b   1.000
_cell.length_c   1.000
_cell.angle_alpha   90.00
_cell.angle_beta   90.00
_cell.angle_gamma   90.00
#
_symmetry.space_group_name_H-M   'P 1'
#
loop_
_entity.id
_entity.type
_entity.pdbx_description
1 polymer ?
#
loop_
_entity_poly.entity_id
_entity_poly.type
_entity_poly.pdbx_seq_one_letter_code
_entity_poly.pdbx_strand_id
1 'polypeptide(L)'
;MLIPLSLVQTSCEKNSVNNFLNSLKLSNEDIVAGLKKALDIAAEDASKLGSKLNGFLGNKLIALALPDDLKPVQQLIDVSKRISPLGDKLSSGLQSVTDNFVVTLNRAAEAAAGKAAPVFKEAITKMTITDALGVLQGGDTAATHYLRKTTTEGLTTAFKPECEKVIEQVDVTSKYKELADKYNSAMGNAAVAAAVAVAGLDLPKKLETDLSDYVTKRAIHGMYVLMRGEEQKIRENPKAYASDIIQKVFDSPEAKVKRN
;
A
#
# COMPACT_ATOMS: atom_id res chain seq x y z
N MET A 1 -33.19 50.58 -58.08
CA MET A 1 -34.01 49.72 -57.24
C MET A 1 -33.04 48.77 -56.57
N LEU A 2 -32.60 49.14 -55.31
CA LEU A 2 -31.61 48.42 -54.54
C LEU A 2 -32.35 47.51 -53.55
N ILE A 3 -32.10 46.22 -53.66
CA ILE A 3 -32.61 45.20 -52.71
C ILE A 3 -31.67 45.11 -51.55
N PRO A 4 -32.11 45.20 -50.27
CA PRO A 4 -31.25 45.05 -49.15
C PRO A 4 -30.99 43.56 -48.92
N LEU A 5 -29.71 43.20 -48.85
CA LEU A 5 -29.20 41.88 -48.43
C LEU A 5 -29.49 41.70 -46.96
N SER A 6 -30.43 40.84 -46.61
CA SER A 6 -30.85 40.56 -45.23
C SER A 6 -29.76 39.79 -44.49
N LEU A 7 -29.25 40.40 -43.44
CA LEU A 7 -28.48 39.79 -42.38
C LEU A 7 -29.36 38.82 -41.57
N VAL A 8 -29.42 37.57 -41.96
CA VAL A 8 -29.96 36.50 -41.14
C VAL A 8 -29.07 35.29 -41.33
N GLN A 9 -28.00 35.15 -40.58
CA GLN A 9 -27.29 33.86 -40.34
C GLN A 9 -26.09 33.99 -39.40
N THR A 10 -26.27 34.47 -38.17
CA THR A 10 -25.18 34.39 -37.17
C THR A 10 -25.61 33.86 -35.81
N SER A 11 -26.90 33.59 -35.62
CA SER A 11 -27.40 33.09 -34.30
C SER A 11 -27.38 31.58 -34.19
N CYS A 12 -27.52 30.83 -35.29
CA CYS A 12 -27.61 29.37 -35.26
C CYS A 12 -26.24 28.69 -35.14
N GLU A 13 -25.17 29.27 -35.72
CA GLU A 13 -23.83 28.72 -35.64
C GLU A 13 -23.22 28.84 -34.23
N LYS A 14 -23.43 29.97 -33.55
CA LYS A 14 -22.94 30.16 -32.17
C LYS A 14 -23.58 29.19 -31.19
N ASN A 15 -24.87 28.89 -31.38
CA ASN A 15 -25.56 27.91 -30.53
C ASN A 15 -25.08 26.47 -30.79
N SER A 16 -24.79 26.13 -32.04
CA SER A 16 -24.25 24.82 -32.44
C SER A 16 -22.82 24.63 -31.90
N VAL A 17 -21.98 25.65 -32.01
CA VAL A 17 -20.61 25.64 -31.48
C VAL A 17 -20.62 25.58 -29.96
N ASN A 18 -21.46 26.35 -29.29
CA ASN A 18 -21.60 26.31 -27.82
C ASN A 18 -22.16 24.98 -27.34
N ASN A 19 -23.10 24.36 -28.04
CA ASN A 19 -23.62 23.05 -27.75
C ASN A 19 -22.55 21.97 -27.99
N PHE A 20 -21.74 22.10 -29.04
CA PHE A 20 -20.62 21.22 -29.30
C PHE A 20 -19.51 21.37 -28.19
N LEU A 21 -19.16 22.61 -27.84
CA LEU A 21 -18.20 22.88 -26.76
C LEU A 21 -18.70 22.39 -25.39
N ASN A 22 -20.01 22.51 -25.12
CA ASN A 22 -20.62 21.97 -23.91
C ASN A 22 -20.69 20.44 -23.92
N SER A 23 -20.83 19.80 -25.08
CA SER A 23 -20.76 18.34 -25.23
C SER A 23 -19.33 17.79 -25.07
N LEU A 24 -18.33 18.66 -25.24
CA LEU A 24 -16.92 18.31 -24.96
C LEU A 24 -16.53 18.45 -23.46
N LYS A 25 -17.36 19.16 -22.68
CA LYS A 25 -17.14 19.24 -21.22
C LYS A 25 -17.52 17.92 -20.58
N LEU A 26 -16.66 17.44 -19.67
CA LEU A 26 -16.96 16.32 -18.82
C LEU A 26 -18.13 16.65 -17.89
N SER A 27 -19.12 15.78 -17.84
CA SER A 27 -20.13 15.86 -16.77
C SER A 27 -19.53 15.43 -15.43
N ASN A 28 -20.13 15.84 -14.33
CA ASN A 28 -19.72 15.38 -13.01
C ASN A 28 -19.87 13.85 -12.88
N GLU A 29 -20.86 13.27 -13.54
CA GLU A 29 -21.11 11.84 -13.62
C GLU A 29 -19.97 11.12 -14.37
N ASP A 30 -19.51 11.68 -15.50
CA ASP A 30 -18.34 11.15 -16.23
C ASP A 30 -17.09 11.15 -15.35
N ILE A 31 -16.85 12.25 -14.63
CA ILE A 31 -15.70 12.38 -13.72
C ILE A 31 -15.74 11.32 -12.63
N VAL A 32 -16.90 11.16 -11.98
CA VAL A 32 -17.09 10.14 -10.94
C VAL A 32 -16.89 8.75 -11.49
N ALA A 33 -17.49 8.45 -12.65
CA ALA A 33 -17.39 7.14 -13.28
C ALA A 33 -15.95 6.81 -13.70
N GLY A 34 -15.25 7.74 -14.33
CA GLY A 34 -13.86 7.54 -14.75
C GLY A 34 -12.90 7.39 -13.59
N LEU A 35 -13.07 8.20 -12.53
CA LEU A 35 -12.25 8.08 -11.33
C LEU A 35 -12.49 6.78 -10.58
N LYS A 36 -13.77 6.38 -10.36
CA LYS A 36 -14.11 5.11 -9.74
C LYS A 36 -13.54 3.93 -10.53
N LYS A 37 -13.66 3.96 -11.86
CA LYS A 37 -13.08 2.93 -12.72
C LYS A 37 -11.57 2.84 -12.62
N ALA A 38 -10.88 3.98 -12.58
CA ALA A 38 -9.43 4.03 -12.39
C ALA A 38 -9.00 3.46 -11.03
N LEU A 39 -9.71 3.83 -9.97
CA LEU A 39 -9.45 3.33 -8.62
C LEU A 39 -9.74 1.83 -8.47
N ASP A 40 -10.79 1.32 -9.11
CA ASP A 40 -11.09 -0.11 -9.15
C ASP A 40 -9.93 -0.89 -9.80
N ILE A 41 -9.43 -0.42 -10.94
CA ILE A 41 -8.27 -1.03 -11.60
C ILE A 41 -7.04 -0.95 -10.71
N ALA A 42 -6.75 0.21 -10.12
CA ALA A 42 -5.62 0.37 -9.23
C ALA A 42 -5.69 -0.57 -8.01
N ALA A 43 -6.88 -0.75 -7.42
CA ALA A 43 -7.09 -1.66 -6.29
C ALA A 43 -6.89 -3.14 -6.68
N GLU A 44 -7.40 -3.54 -7.86
CA GLU A 44 -7.20 -4.89 -8.38
C GLU A 44 -5.74 -5.17 -8.69
N ASP A 45 -5.06 -4.26 -9.37
CA ASP A 45 -3.66 -4.42 -9.76
C ASP A 45 -2.73 -4.37 -8.54
N ALA A 46 -2.98 -3.48 -7.58
CA ALA A 46 -2.27 -3.46 -6.31
C ALA A 46 -2.44 -4.78 -5.54
N SER A 47 -3.67 -5.33 -5.50
CA SER A 47 -3.94 -6.63 -4.86
C SER A 47 -3.20 -7.77 -5.57
N LYS A 48 -3.23 -7.80 -6.91
CA LYS A 48 -2.50 -8.80 -7.70
C LYS A 48 -0.98 -8.68 -7.53
N LEU A 49 -0.45 -7.45 -7.51
CA LEU A 49 0.98 -7.20 -7.32
C LEU A 49 1.44 -7.59 -5.92
N GLY A 50 0.66 -7.21 -4.89
CA GLY A 50 0.96 -7.53 -3.50
C GLY A 50 0.86 -9.02 -3.19
N SER A 51 -0.13 -9.72 -3.74
CA SER A 51 -0.36 -11.14 -3.46
C SER A 51 0.55 -12.11 -4.21
N LYS A 52 1.38 -11.63 -5.15
CA LYS A 52 2.38 -12.47 -5.82
C LYS A 52 3.41 -12.99 -4.83
N LEU A 53 4.00 -14.13 -5.14
CA LEU A 53 5.22 -14.59 -4.48
C LEU A 53 6.31 -13.50 -4.61
N ASN A 54 6.88 -13.08 -3.51
CA ASN A 54 7.81 -11.95 -3.40
C ASN A 54 7.20 -10.58 -3.77
N GLY A 55 5.88 -10.45 -3.76
CA GLY A 55 5.22 -9.16 -3.98
C GLY A 55 5.52 -8.14 -2.90
N PHE A 56 5.61 -8.58 -1.65
CA PHE A 56 6.13 -7.79 -0.53
C PHE A 56 7.63 -8.00 -0.34
N LEU A 57 8.08 -9.22 -0.16
CA LEU A 57 9.49 -9.53 0.15
C LEU A 57 10.46 -8.98 -0.91
N GLY A 58 10.11 -9.05 -2.17
CA GLY A 58 10.94 -8.55 -3.28
C GLY A 58 10.83 -7.06 -3.54
N ASN A 59 9.93 -6.34 -2.87
CA ASN A 59 9.70 -4.92 -3.06
C ASN A 59 10.20 -4.12 -1.86
N LYS A 60 11.34 -3.45 -2.01
CA LYS A 60 12.02 -2.69 -0.94
C LYS A 60 11.15 -1.59 -0.31
N LEU A 61 10.11 -1.10 -1.01
CA LEU A 61 9.23 -0.05 -0.48
C LEU A 61 8.19 -0.58 0.50
N ILE A 62 7.84 -1.88 0.42
CA ILE A 62 6.76 -2.47 1.21
C ILE A 62 7.16 -3.74 1.96
N ALA A 63 8.35 -4.27 1.71
CA ALA A 63 8.86 -5.44 2.42
C ALA A 63 8.77 -5.23 3.94
N LEU A 64 8.21 -6.22 4.65
CA LEU A 64 8.21 -6.23 6.10
C LEU A 64 9.62 -6.56 6.58
N ALA A 65 10.10 -5.74 7.48
CA ALA A 65 11.31 -6.00 8.26
C ALA A 65 10.97 -6.65 9.60
N LEU A 66 11.97 -6.86 10.43
CA LEU A 66 11.76 -7.25 11.80
C LEU A 66 10.97 -6.15 12.55
N PRO A 67 9.90 -6.47 13.30
CA PRO A 67 9.18 -5.50 14.13
C PRO A 67 10.11 -4.76 15.09
N ASP A 68 9.77 -3.50 15.40
CA ASP A 68 10.60 -2.68 16.29
C ASP A 68 10.78 -3.30 17.69
N ASP A 69 9.75 -3.96 18.20
CA ASP A 69 9.78 -4.69 19.47
C ASP A 69 10.75 -5.87 19.46
N LEU A 70 11.18 -6.32 18.28
CA LEU A 70 12.16 -7.40 18.09
C LEU A 70 13.56 -6.88 17.70
N LYS A 71 13.80 -5.57 17.70
CA LYS A 71 15.16 -5.00 17.56
C LYS A 71 16.19 -5.57 18.54
N PRO A 72 15.82 -5.93 19.79
CA PRO A 72 16.73 -6.62 20.70
C PRO A 72 17.38 -7.88 20.11
N VAL A 73 16.69 -8.59 19.22
CA VAL A 73 17.25 -9.76 18.51
C VAL A 73 18.45 -9.36 17.66
N GLN A 74 18.32 -8.29 16.88
CA GLN A 74 19.41 -7.79 16.02
C GLN A 74 20.60 -7.32 16.88
N GLN A 75 20.32 -6.59 17.96
CA GLN A 75 21.35 -6.14 18.90
C GLN A 75 22.08 -7.33 19.54
N LEU A 76 21.34 -8.39 19.90
CA LEU A 76 21.95 -9.61 20.43
C LEU A 76 22.82 -10.33 19.39
N ILE A 77 22.38 -10.39 18.13
CA ILE A 77 23.18 -10.92 17.02
C ILE A 77 24.51 -10.17 16.92
N ASP A 78 24.45 -8.83 16.91
CA ASP A 78 25.63 -7.99 16.73
C ASP A 78 26.61 -8.07 17.91
N VAL A 79 26.11 -8.19 19.15
CA VAL A 79 26.95 -8.42 20.32
C VAL A 79 27.56 -9.81 20.28
N SER A 80 26.76 -10.83 19.91
CA SER A 80 27.23 -12.22 19.84
C SER A 80 28.43 -12.39 18.91
N LYS A 81 28.47 -11.68 17.78
CA LYS A 81 29.61 -11.68 16.83
C LYS A 81 30.95 -11.27 17.48
N ARG A 82 30.91 -10.59 18.62
CA ARG A 82 32.13 -10.13 19.36
C ARG A 82 32.67 -11.18 20.31
N ILE A 83 31.97 -12.30 20.49
CA ILE A 83 32.33 -13.37 21.43
C ILE A 83 32.89 -14.56 20.63
N SER A 84 34.16 -14.50 20.22
CA SER A 84 34.80 -15.61 19.50
C SER A 84 35.25 -16.72 20.46
N PRO A 85 35.15 -18.03 20.08
CA PRO A 85 34.53 -18.62 18.88
C PRO A 85 33.05 -18.97 19.03
N LEU A 86 32.47 -18.84 20.24
CA LEU A 86 31.08 -19.21 20.57
C LEU A 86 30.09 -18.31 19.81
N GLY A 87 30.45 -17.04 19.63
CA GLY A 87 29.57 -16.03 19.10
C GLY A 87 29.21 -16.22 17.62
N ASP A 88 30.11 -16.79 16.83
CA ASP A 88 29.86 -17.02 15.38
C ASP A 88 28.71 -18.03 15.18
N LYS A 89 28.71 -19.13 15.94
CA LYS A 89 27.67 -20.14 15.88
C LYS A 89 26.33 -19.62 16.39
N LEU A 90 26.36 -18.82 17.46
CA LEU A 90 25.15 -18.24 18.05
C LEU A 90 24.56 -17.16 17.14
N SER A 91 25.37 -16.22 16.66
CA SER A 91 24.93 -15.14 15.77
C SER A 91 24.39 -15.68 14.45
N SER A 92 25.05 -16.65 13.82
CA SER A 92 24.56 -17.27 12.59
C SER A 92 23.25 -18.03 12.80
N GLY A 93 23.11 -18.73 13.94
CA GLY A 93 21.89 -19.43 14.30
C GLY A 93 20.70 -18.49 14.54
N LEU A 94 20.92 -17.38 15.27
CA LEU A 94 19.90 -16.34 15.46
C LEU A 94 19.57 -15.63 14.16
N GLN A 95 20.57 -15.27 13.33
CA GLN A 95 20.35 -14.63 12.05
C GLN A 95 19.48 -15.50 11.14
N SER A 96 19.79 -16.78 11.00
CA SER A 96 19.02 -17.71 10.15
C SER A 96 17.55 -17.80 10.57
N VAL A 97 17.26 -17.88 11.87
CA VAL A 97 15.86 -17.92 12.34
C VAL A 97 15.18 -16.58 12.15
N THR A 98 15.90 -15.47 12.35
CA THR A 98 15.38 -14.12 12.12
C THR A 98 15.01 -13.92 10.63
N ASP A 99 15.89 -14.32 9.72
CA ASP A 99 15.65 -14.21 8.29
C ASP A 99 14.43 -15.04 7.84
N ASN A 100 14.31 -16.28 8.35
CA ASN A 100 13.16 -17.14 8.10
C ASN A 100 11.86 -16.53 8.65
N PHE A 101 11.92 -15.94 9.83
CA PHE A 101 10.77 -15.25 10.43
C PHE A 101 10.34 -14.05 9.59
N VAL A 102 11.28 -13.20 9.15
CA VAL A 102 10.99 -12.06 8.27
C VAL A 102 10.39 -12.51 6.94
N VAL A 103 10.91 -13.59 6.34
CA VAL A 103 10.30 -14.19 5.14
C VAL A 103 8.85 -14.58 5.41
N THR A 104 8.56 -15.23 6.53
CA THR A 104 7.21 -15.68 6.88
C THR A 104 6.26 -14.51 7.12
N LEU A 105 6.70 -13.41 7.75
CA LEU A 105 5.92 -12.18 7.87
C LEU A 105 5.52 -11.61 6.51
N ASN A 106 6.44 -11.61 5.54
CA ASN A 106 6.16 -11.15 4.20
C ASN A 106 5.17 -12.08 3.46
N ARG A 107 5.25 -13.40 3.66
CA ARG A 107 4.26 -14.35 3.13
C ARG A 107 2.87 -14.10 3.70
N ALA A 108 2.77 -13.76 4.98
CA ALA A 108 1.50 -13.39 5.60
C ALA A 108 0.94 -12.11 4.96
N ALA A 109 1.75 -11.08 4.75
CA ALA A 109 1.34 -9.86 4.07
C ALA A 109 0.91 -10.09 2.62
N GLU A 110 1.64 -10.93 1.87
CA GLU A 110 1.32 -11.33 0.49
C GLU A 110 -0.03 -12.05 0.41
N ALA A 111 -0.29 -12.99 1.29
CA ALA A 111 -1.55 -13.70 1.30
C ALA A 111 -2.73 -12.78 1.71
N ALA A 112 -2.52 -11.91 2.71
CA ALA A 112 -3.51 -10.92 3.11
C ALA A 112 -3.80 -9.90 1.99
N ALA A 113 -2.80 -9.48 1.21
CA ALA A 113 -2.97 -8.55 0.10
C ALA A 113 -3.98 -9.02 -0.95
N GLY A 114 -4.10 -10.34 -1.15
CA GLY A 114 -5.11 -10.93 -2.04
C GLY A 114 -6.56 -10.67 -1.60
N LYS A 115 -6.79 -10.28 -0.35
CA LYS A 115 -8.11 -9.97 0.23
C LYS A 115 -8.45 -8.46 0.21
N ALA A 116 -7.54 -7.61 -0.24
CA ALA A 116 -7.69 -6.16 -0.13
C ALA A 116 -8.66 -5.56 -1.18
N ALA A 117 -8.67 -6.07 -2.40
CA ALA A 117 -9.44 -5.47 -3.50
C ALA A 117 -10.95 -5.32 -3.21
N PRO A 118 -11.67 -6.30 -2.64
CA PRO A 118 -13.10 -6.14 -2.32
C PRO A 118 -13.35 -5.01 -1.32
N VAL A 119 -12.47 -4.84 -0.33
CA VAL A 119 -12.61 -3.82 0.73
C VAL A 119 -12.43 -2.41 0.14
N PHE A 120 -11.42 -2.23 -0.72
CA PHE A 120 -11.24 -0.98 -1.45
C PHE A 120 -12.42 -0.67 -2.36
N LYS A 121 -12.93 -1.66 -3.08
CA LYS A 121 -14.06 -1.51 -4.00
C LYS A 121 -15.33 -1.02 -3.29
N GLU A 122 -15.61 -1.50 -2.09
CA GLU A 122 -16.72 -1.00 -1.29
C GLU A 122 -16.57 0.50 -0.99
N ALA A 123 -15.39 0.94 -0.58
CA ALA A 123 -15.11 2.35 -0.29
C ALA A 123 -15.18 3.24 -1.55
N ILE A 124 -14.65 2.75 -2.67
CA ILE A 124 -14.70 3.44 -3.97
C ILE A 124 -16.15 3.62 -4.41
N THR A 125 -16.98 2.63 -4.22
CA THR A 125 -18.42 2.70 -4.55
C THR A 125 -19.13 3.82 -3.79
N LYS A 126 -18.77 4.06 -2.52
CA LYS A 126 -19.33 5.10 -1.67
C LYS A 126 -18.82 6.53 -1.92
N MET A 127 -17.83 6.71 -2.81
CA MET A 127 -17.25 8.03 -3.13
C MET A 127 -18.31 8.97 -3.72
N THR A 128 -18.38 10.21 -3.20
CA THR A 128 -19.29 11.26 -3.66
C THR A 128 -18.75 12.03 -4.87
N ILE A 129 -19.60 12.85 -5.51
CA ILE A 129 -19.20 13.76 -6.60
C ILE A 129 -18.14 14.77 -6.11
N THR A 130 -18.34 15.36 -4.94
CA THR A 130 -17.40 16.34 -4.35
C THR A 130 -16.03 15.72 -4.11
N ASP A 131 -15.99 14.49 -3.57
CA ASP A 131 -14.73 13.75 -3.38
C ASP A 131 -14.04 13.51 -4.72
N ALA A 132 -14.79 13.08 -5.74
CA ALA A 132 -14.25 12.77 -7.06
C ALA A 132 -13.60 14.00 -7.73
N LEU A 133 -14.26 15.16 -7.68
CA LEU A 133 -13.70 16.41 -8.19
C LEU A 133 -12.42 16.81 -7.43
N GLY A 134 -12.44 16.75 -6.10
CA GLY A 134 -11.27 17.04 -5.27
C GLY A 134 -10.08 16.11 -5.56
N VAL A 135 -10.35 14.84 -5.79
CA VAL A 135 -9.33 13.84 -6.14
C VAL A 135 -8.79 14.06 -7.56
N LEU A 136 -9.66 14.31 -8.55
CA LEU A 136 -9.22 14.51 -9.93
C LEU A 136 -8.30 15.73 -10.06
N GLN A 137 -8.68 16.85 -9.44
CA GLN A 137 -7.93 18.11 -9.44
C GLN A 137 -6.73 18.10 -8.48
N GLY A 138 -6.61 17.10 -7.64
CA GLY A 138 -5.51 16.95 -6.69
C GLY A 138 -4.20 16.51 -7.36
N GLY A 139 -3.13 16.45 -6.56
CA GLY A 139 -1.82 15.98 -7.01
C GLY A 139 -1.80 14.48 -7.35
N ASP A 140 -0.63 13.99 -7.74
CA ASP A 140 -0.41 12.64 -8.30
C ASP A 140 -0.77 11.47 -7.36
N THR A 141 -1.12 11.76 -6.12
CA THR A 141 -1.48 10.77 -5.08
C THR A 141 -2.78 11.09 -4.36
N ALA A 142 -3.59 12.00 -4.92
CA ALA A 142 -4.80 12.50 -4.27
C ALA A 142 -5.85 11.41 -4.03
N ALA A 143 -5.99 10.46 -4.96
CA ALA A 143 -6.92 9.35 -4.81
C ALA A 143 -6.47 8.38 -3.70
N THR A 144 -5.19 8.02 -3.70
CA THR A 144 -4.62 7.19 -2.63
C THR A 144 -4.73 7.87 -1.26
N HIS A 145 -4.54 9.19 -1.20
CA HIS A 145 -4.69 9.97 0.03
C HIS A 145 -6.15 9.97 0.52
N TYR A 146 -7.09 10.16 -0.39
CA TYR A 146 -8.52 10.07 -0.08
C TYR A 146 -8.88 8.69 0.47
N LEU A 147 -8.49 7.62 -0.20
CA LEU A 147 -8.75 6.26 0.26
C LEU A 147 -8.10 5.98 1.62
N ARG A 148 -6.87 6.39 1.82
CA ARG A 148 -6.22 6.25 3.14
C ARG A 148 -7.03 6.92 4.24
N LYS A 149 -7.46 8.17 4.03
CA LYS A 149 -8.25 8.92 5.01
C LYS A 149 -9.60 8.27 5.32
N THR A 150 -10.28 7.76 4.29
CA THR A 150 -11.66 7.29 4.41
C THR A 150 -11.79 5.81 4.71
N THR A 151 -10.75 5.01 4.49
CA THR A 151 -10.85 3.55 4.55
C THR A 151 -9.94 2.87 5.57
N THR A 152 -8.94 3.57 6.16
CA THR A 152 -7.96 2.91 7.03
C THR A 152 -8.59 2.19 8.21
N GLU A 153 -9.55 2.79 8.88
CA GLU A 153 -10.23 2.17 10.03
C GLU A 153 -11.07 0.96 9.60
N GLY A 154 -11.89 1.13 8.55
CA GLY A 154 -12.70 0.04 7.99
C GLY A 154 -11.84 -1.09 7.44
N LEU A 155 -10.72 -0.76 6.77
CA LEU A 155 -9.74 -1.74 6.30
C LEU A 155 -9.10 -2.50 7.47
N THR A 156 -8.71 -1.80 8.53
CA THR A 156 -8.11 -2.45 9.69
C THR A 156 -9.09 -3.45 10.31
N THR A 157 -10.34 -3.06 10.49
CA THR A 157 -11.39 -3.92 11.04
C THR A 157 -11.68 -5.13 10.16
N ALA A 158 -11.78 -4.92 8.84
CA ALA A 158 -12.08 -6.01 7.89
C ALA A 158 -10.85 -6.91 7.61
N PHE A 159 -9.65 -6.33 7.66
CA PHE A 159 -8.41 -6.99 7.25
C PHE A 159 -7.76 -7.79 8.38
N LYS A 160 -7.87 -7.31 9.64
CA LYS A 160 -7.27 -7.96 10.78
C LYS A 160 -7.67 -9.44 10.93
N PRO A 161 -8.96 -9.84 10.86
CA PRO A 161 -9.33 -11.25 10.91
C PRO A 161 -8.75 -12.10 9.76
N GLU A 162 -8.60 -11.51 8.58
CA GLU A 162 -7.98 -12.21 7.44
C GLU A 162 -6.47 -12.37 7.65
N CYS A 163 -5.81 -11.34 8.20
CA CYS A 163 -4.40 -11.44 8.58
C CYS A 163 -4.17 -12.49 9.67
N GLU A 164 -5.04 -12.58 10.68
CA GLU A 164 -4.97 -13.58 11.74
C GLU A 164 -5.06 -15.01 11.17
N LYS A 165 -6.04 -15.28 10.29
CA LYS A 165 -6.14 -16.57 9.61
C LYS A 165 -4.90 -16.91 8.79
N VAL A 166 -4.36 -15.93 8.08
CA VAL A 166 -3.18 -16.14 7.25
C VAL A 166 -1.93 -16.36 8.11
N ILE A 167 -1.78 -15.61 9.21
CA ILE A 167 -0.69 -15.78 10.17
C ILE A 167 -0.66 -17.21 10.71
N GLU A 168 -1.82 -17.80 11.00
CA GLU A 168 -1.93 -19.20 11.38
C GLU A 168 -1.55 -20.16 10.24
N GLN A 169 -2.06 -19.91 9.02
CA GLN A 169 -1.85 -20.76 7.85
C GLN A 169 -0.39 -20.81 7.37
N VAL A 170 0.33 -19.69 7.46
CA VAL A 170 1.75 -19.61 7.03
C VAL A 170 2.75 -19.75 8.18
N ASP A 171 2.27 -20.24 9.34
CA ASP A 171 3.09 -20.64 10.46
C ASP A 171 3.96 -19.51 11.10
N VAL A 172 3.47 -18.27 11.05
CA VAL A 172 4.18 -17.12 11.65
C VAL A 172 4.38 -17.32 13.14
N THR A 173 3.36 -17.84 13.84
CA THR A 173 3.40 -18.06 15.29
C THR A 173 4.48 -19.05 15.69
N SER A 174 4.64 -20.16 14.97
CA SER A 174 5.70 -21.15 15.24
C SER A 174 7.08 -20.57 14.94
N LYS A 175 7.23 -19.80 13.86
CA LYS A 175 8.49 -19.12 13.53
C LYS A 175 8.86 -18.05 14.53
N TYR A 176 7.88 -17.31 15.05
CA TYR A 176 8.09 -16.39 16.16
C TYR A 176 8.54 -17.12 17.44
N LYS A 177 7.88 -18.24 17.77
CA LYS A 177 8.27 -19.07 18.92
C LYS A 177 9.70 -19.59 18.78
N GLU A 178 10.07 -20.11 17.62
CA GLU A 178 11.44 -20.55 17.33
C GLU A 178 12.46 -19.42 17.54
N LEU A 179 12.15 -18.20 17.09
CA LEU A 179 12.98 -17.02 17.30
C LEU A 179 13.08 -16.65 18.77
N ALA A 180 11.95 -16.59 19.47
CA ALA A 180 11.89 -16.26 20.90
C ALA A 180 12.65 -17.29 21.75
N ASP A 181 12.49 -18.58 21.49
CA ASP A 181 13.20 -19.66 22.23
C ASP A 181 14.71 -19.56 22.00
N LYS A 182 15.17 -19.28 20.79
CA LYS A 182 16.60 -19.07 20.50
C LYS A 182 17.16 -17.81 21.19
N TYR A 183 16.42 -16.71 21.15
CA TYR A 183 16.78 -15.48 21.83
C TYR A 183 16.89 -15.71 23.35
N ASN A 184 15.85 -16.29 23.94
CA ASN A 184 15.81 -16.57 25.40
C ASN A 184 16.92 -17.52 25.83
N SER A 185 17.21 -18.54 25.02
CA SER A 185 18.35 -19.47 25.29
C SER A 185 19.69 -18.75 25.23
N ALA A 186 19.87 -17.85 24.25
CA ALA A 186 21.07 -17.04 24.10
C ALA A 186 21.26 -16.10 25.30
N MET A 187 20.20 -15.40 25.71
CA MET A 187 20.23 -14.52 26.91
C MET A 187 20.47 -15.27 28.23
N GLY A 188 20.11 -16.55 28.30
CA GLY A 188 20.41 -17.44 29.44
C GLY A 188 21.89 -17.87 29.50
N ASN A 189 22.68 -17.63 28.47
CA ASN A 189 24.12 -17.97 28.48
C ASN A 189 24.92 -16.89 29.17
N ALA A 190 25.73 -17.26 30.21
CA ALA A 190 26.50 -16.33 31.03
C ALA A 190 27.49 -15.47 30.22
N ALA A 191 28.15 -16.06 29.24
CA ALA A 191 29.11 -15.30 28.37
C ALA A 191 28.40 -14.26 27.52
N VAL A 192 27.21 -14.59 27.00
CA VAL A 192 26.37 -13.66 26.23
C VAL A 192 25.84 -12.55 27.13
N ALA A 193 25.32 -12.88 28.31
CA ALA A 193 24.83 -11.91 29.29
C ALA A 193 25.94 -10.92 29.71
N ALA A 194 27.15 -11.42 29.93
CA ALA A 194 28.32 -10.57 30.24
C ALA A 194 28.67 -9.66 29.07
N ALA A 195 28.65 -10.15 27.84
CA ALA A 195 28.94 -9.33 26.66
C ALA A 195 27.87 -8.24 26.39
N VAL A 196 26.59 -8.54 26.64
CA VAL A 196 25.49 -7.57 26.60
C VAL A 196 25.69 -6.47 27.64
N ALA A 197 26.06 -6.82 28.85
CA ALA A 197 26.35 -5.89 29.93
C ALA A 197 27.57 -4.99 29.60
N VAL A 198 28.66 -5.56 29.09
CA VAL A 198 29.85 -4.80 28.63
C VAL A 198 29.52 -3.86 27.45
N ALA A 199 28.60 -4.27 26.58
CA ALA A 199 28.14 -3.42 25.49
C ALA A 199 27.20 -2.28 25.96
N GLY A 200 26.81 -2.24 27.24
CA GLY A 200 25.92 -1.24 27.80
C GLY A 200 24.49 -1.34 27.25
N LEU A 201 24.07 -2.53 26.80
CA LEU A 201 22.74 -2.76 26.26
C LEU A 201 21.78 -3.24 27.34
N ASP A 202 20.57 -2.68 27.36
CA ASP A 202 19.44 -3.14 28.16
C ASP A 202 18.50 -3.95 27.28
N LEU A 203 18.71 -5.26 27.21
CA LEU A 203 17.93 -6.17 26.40
C LEU A 203 16.88 -6.89 27.25
N PRO A 204 15.63 -7.01 26.76
CA PRO A 204 14.58 -7.71 27.47
C PRO A 204 14.93 -9.19 27.60
N LYS A 205 14.56 -9.79 28.76
CA LYS A 205 14.78 -11.22 29.04
C LYS A 205 13.83 -12.11 28.23
N LYS A 206 12.68 -11.55 27.76
CA LYS A 206 11.68 -12.24 26.96
C LYS A 206 11.19 -11.31 25.87
N LEU A 207 10.89 -11.86 24.71
CA LEU A 207 10.29 -11.16 23.59
C LEU A 207 8.77 -11.30 23.65
N GLU A 208 8.07 -10.19 23.46
CA GLU A 208 6.61 -10.12 23.34
C GLU A 208 6.27 -9.14 22.21
N THR A 209 5.37 -9.51 21.27
CA THR A 209 4.90 -8.61 20.22
C THR A 209 3.55 -9.08 19.67
N ASP A 210 2.70 -8.13 19.26
CA ASP A 210 1.45 -8.40 18.53
C ASP A 210 1.74 -8.49 17.02
N LEU A 211 1.99 -9.71 16.56
CA LEU A 211 2.29 -10.00 15.16
C LEU A 211 1.11 -9.72 14.26
N SER A 212 -0.12 -9.93 14.73
CA SER A 212 -1.34 -9.70 13.96
C SER A 212 -1.50 -8.22 13.65
N ASP A 213 -1.35 -7.36 14.64
CA ASP A 213 -1.43 -5.91 14.48
C ASP A 213 -0.31 -5.39 13.57
N TYR A 214 0.92 -5.88 13.79
CA TYR A 214 2.07 -5.51 12.94
C TYR A 214 1.85 -5.86 11.46
N VAL A 215 1.52 -7.12 11.17
CA VAL A 215 1.31 -7.58 9.77
C VAL A 215 0.14 -6.83 9.14
N THR A 216 -0.97 -6.65 9.88
CA THR A 216 -2.14 -5.94 9.38
C THR A 216 -1.81 -4.51 8.98
N LYS A 217 -1.16 -3.75 9.85
CA LYS A 217 -0.76 -2.36 9.58
C LYS A 217 0.21 -2.27 8.40
N ARG A 218 1.19 -3.16 8.35
CA ARG A 218 2.20 -3.18 7.28
C ARG A 218 1.61 -3.61 5.94
N ALA A 219 0.72 -4.62 5.92
CA ALA A 219 0.03 -5.06 4.73
C ALA A 219 -0.86 -3.94 4.15
N ILE A 220 -1.67 -3.26 4.97
CA ILE A 220 -2.49 -2.12 4.56
C ILE A 220 -1.61 -0.98 4.03
N HIS A 221 -0.51 -0.65 4.72
CA HIS A 221 0.43 0.36 4.25
C HIS A 221 0.99 -0.02 2.87
N GLY A 222 1.44 -1.25 2.69
CA GLY A 222 1.95 -1.76 1.42
C GLY A 222 0.92 -1.65 0.30
N MET A 223 -0.34 -1.94 0.58
CA MET A 223 -1.42 -1.78 -0.39
C MET A 223 -1.58 -0.32 -0.83
N TYR A 224 -1.52 0.65 0.07
CA TYR A 224 -1.56 2.07 -0.31
C TYR A 224 -0.34 2.49 -1.14
N VAL A 225 0.85 1.95 -0.85
CA VAL A 225 2.05 2.22 -1.67
C VAL A 225 1.88 1.67 -3.08
N LEU A 226 1.36 0.44 -3.23
CA LEU A 226 1.08 -0.15 -4.54
C LEU A 226 0.00 0.62 -5.30
N MET A 227 -1.11 0.97 -4.64
CA MET A 227 -2.18 1.79 -5.24
C MET A 227 -1.68 3.15 -5.71
N ARG A 228 -0.81 3.80 -4.92
CA ARG A 228 -0.17 5.05 -5.30
C ARG A 228 0.62 4.90 -6.61
N GLY A 229 1.38 3.82 -6.75
CA GLY A 229 2.11 3.53 -7.98
C GLY A 229 1.19 3.36 -9.19
N GLU A 230 0.05 2.68 -9.02
CA GLU A 230 -0.94 2.53 -10.09
C GLU A 230 -1.66 3.85 -10.41
N GLU A 231 -2.02 4.65 -9.40
CA GLU A 231 -2.58 5.99 -9.58
C GLU A 231 -1.66 6.87 -10.43
N GLN A 232 -0.37 6.89 -10.12
CA GLN A 232 0.63 7.66 -10.88
C GLN A 232 0.68 7.21 -12.34
N LYS A 233 0.74 5.90 -12.62
CA LYS A 233 0.72 5.36 -13.99
C LYS A 233 -0.53 5.78 -14.77
N ILE A 234 -1.72 5.72 -14.14
CA ILE A 234 -2.98 6.14 -14.78
C ILE A 234 -2.93 7.63 -15.13
N ARG A 235 -2.44 8.47 -14.21
CA ARG A 235 -2.33 9.92 -14.43
C ARG A 235 -1.28 10.29 -15.50
N GLU A 236 -0.16 9.57 -15.54
CA GLU A 236 0.92 9.81 -16.52
C GLU A 236 0.55 9.33 -17.91
N ASN A 237 -0.10 8.18 -18.02
CA ASN A 237 -0.45 7.57 -19.30
C ASN A 237 -1.85 6.91 -19.28
N PRO A 238 -2.93 7.72 -19.23
CA PRO A 238 -4.30 7.17 -19.20
C PRO A 238 -4.64 6.36 -20.46
N LYS A 239 -3.94 6.59 -21.57
CA LYS A 239 -4.15 5.88 -22.85
C LYS A 239 -3.65 4.43 -22.82
N ALA A 240 -2.80 4.06 -21.87
CA ALA A 240 -2.38 2.68 -21.67
C ALA A 240 -3.50 1.78 -21.11
N TYR A 241 -4.58 2.37 -20.64
CA TYR A 241 -5.72 1.65 -20.06
C TYR A 241 -6.84 1.51 -21.11
N ALA A 242 -7.32 0.28 -21.31
CA ALA A 242 -8.40 -0.04 -22.26
C ALA A 242 -9.78 0.44 -21.72
N SER A 243 -9.92 1.76 -21.48
CA SER A 243 -11.13 2.37 -20.93
C SER A 243 -11.24 3.81 -21.40
N ASP A 244 -12.20 4.05 -22.31
CA ASP A 244 -12.47 5.38 -22.87
C ASP A 244 -12.79 6.42 -21.80
N ILE A 245 -13.50 6.02 -20.73
CA ILE A 245 -13.86 6.94 -19.65
C ILE A 245 -12.64 7.36 -18.83
N ILE A 246 -11.67 6.47 -18.61
CA ILE A 246 -10.40 6.83 -17.94
C ILE A 246 -9.63 7.82 -18.80
N GLN A 247 -9.48 7.53 -20.10
CA GLN A 247 -8.78 8.41 -21.03
C GLN A 247 -9.45 9.79 -21.08
N LYS A 248 -10.78 9.83 -21.24
CA LYS A 248 -11.57 11.05 -21.30
C LYS A 248 -11.39 11.91 -20.03
N VAL A 249 -11.40 11.29 -18.86
CA VAL A 249 -11.32 11.98 -17.55
C VAL A 249 -9.90 12.44 -17.25
N PHE A 250 -8.90 11.58 -17.38
CA PHE A 250 -7.52 11.91 -17.00
C PHE A 250 -6.74 12.70 -18.07
N ASP A 251 -7.19 12.73 -19.32
CA ASP A 251 -6.67 13.64 -20.36
C ASP A 251 -7.36 15.00 -20.38
N SER A 252 -8.41 15.19 -19.58
CA SER A 252 -9.20 16.43 -19.56
C SER A 252 -8.42 17.62 -18.99
N PRO A 253 -8.83 18.87 -19.34
CA PRO A 253 -8.28 20.08 -18.72
C PRO A 253 -8.47 20.10 -17.21
N GLU A 254 -9.59 19.56 -16.71
CA GLU A 254 -9.93 19.49 -15.30
C GLU A 254 -8.91 18.66 -14.49
N ALA A 255 -8.36 17.60 -15.10
CA ALA A 255 -7.33 16.77 -14.50
C ALA A 255 -5.94 17.42 -14.50
N LYS A 256 -5.73 18.45 -15.32
CA LYS A 256 -4.40 19.07 -15.54
C LYS A 256 -4.19 20.38 -14.77
N VAL A 257 -5.23 20.88 -14.08
CA VAL A 257 -5.26 22.23 -13.47
C VAL A 257 -4.26 22.42 -12.29
N LYS A 258 -3.68 21.36 -11.69
CA LYS A 258 -2.79 21.48 -10.53
C LYS A 258 -1.53 20.61 -10.56
N ARG A 259 -0.95 20.40 -11.71
CA ARG A 259 0.36 19.71 -11.81
C ARG A 259 1.57 20.64 -11.73
N ASN A 260 1.42 21.80 -11.05
CA ASN A 260 2.53 22.72 -10.76
C ASN A 260 2.97 22.63 -9.31
#